data_b29ccb21f5a07802ae827ad22d5323b5
#
_entry.id   b29ccb21f5a07802ae827ad22d5323b5
#
_cell.length_a   1.000
_cell.length_b   1.000
_cell.length_c   1.000
_cell.angle_alpha   90.00
_cell.angle_beta   90.00
_cell.angle_gamma   90.00
#
_symmetry.space_group_name_H-M   'P 1'
#
loop_
_entity.id
_entity.type
_entity.pdbx_description
1 polymer ?
#
loop_
_entity_poly.entity_id
_entity_poly.type
_entity_poly.pdbx_seq_one_letter_code
_entity_poly.pdbx_strand_id
1 'polypeptide(L)'
;MPEPMTSAADATATHQDDPVFLEEQDHLKRTHERLRDIHDAVQRELETTHEYAAQDLRDMSEEVRLNFNSDDETMETLAAIETLNSVIDTYNQHHDFTLDRLRRTLLLLRQPYFAKVRLQMRPGRPARDVYIGTVGITDERQVPLIVDWRSPVAQTYYNQEVGPTSYEVDGRTKTVNLELRRQFDVVQDRLRSYFDTSVAIQDALLLGALRRHHSEKLQAITATIQREQNQVVRHEDVPALLVDGIAGSGKTSVLLQRIAYLFYQERESLRPDQVYLFSPNDVFARYIDTVLPSLGESNPHTLTWKSFLAGQGLDQRSGGE
;
A
#
# COMPACT_ATOMS: atom_id res chain seq x y z
N MET A 1 51.15 4.14 -5.27
CA MET A 1 50.61 3.17 -4.31
C MET A 1 49.13 3.42 -4.23
N PRO A 2 48.29 2.48 -4.61
CA PRO A 2 46.83 2.65 -4.43
C PRO A 2 46.45 2.26 -3.00
N GLU A 3 45.62 3.10 -2.38
CA GLU A 3 45.01 2.84 -1.06
C GLU A 3 44.10 1.60 -1.11
N PRO A 4 44.01 0.82 -0.02
CA PRO A 4 43.18 -0.38 0.01
C PRO A 4 41.71 -0.02 0.03
N MET A 5 40.96 -0.59 -0.92
CA MET A 5 39.49 -0.57 -0.96
C MET A 5 38.97 -1.26 0.32
N THR A 6 38.37 -0.49 1.21
CA THR A 6 37.67 -0.99 2.40
C THR A 6 36.52 -1.87 1.95
N SER A 7 36.56 -3.11 2.36
CA SER A 7 35.61 -4.18 2.06
C SER A 7 34.21 -3.87 2.63
N ALA A 8 33.16 -4.28 1.92
CA ALA A 8 31.76 -4.19 2.37
C ALA A 8 31.46 -4.93 3.70
N ALA A 9 32.41 -5.73 4.19
CA ALA A 9 32.36 -6.39 5.49
C ALA A 9 32.67 -5.43 6.67
N ASP A 10 33.40 -4.34 6.42
CA ASP A 10 33.71 -3.34 7.45
C ASP A 10 32.53 -2.41 7.77
N ALA A 11 31.62 -2.22 6.83
CA ALA A 11 30.41 -1.39 7.06
C ALA A 11 29.39 -2.05 8.01
N THR A 12 29.42 -3.38 8.12
CA THR A 12 28.50 -4.14 9.01
C THR A 12 29.02 -4.18 10.46
N ALA A 13 30.30 -4.02 10.67
CA ALA A 13 30.92 -4.03 12.01
C ALA A 13 30.74 -2.71 12.79
N THR A 14 30.43 -1.61 12.09
CA THR A 14 30.36 -0.25 12.67
C THR A 14 29.03 0.06 13.36
N HIS A 15 27.98 -0.75 13.17
CA HIS A 15 26.64 -0.48 13.71
C HIS A 15 26.29 -1.27 14.99
N GLN A 16 27.11 -2.24 15.41
CA GLN A 16 26.80 -3.10 16.56
C GLN A 16 26.86 -2.37 17.90
N ASP A 17 27.55 -1.25 17.99
CA ASP A 17 27.69 -0.42 19.20
C ASP A 17 26.87 0.89 19.13
N ASP A 18 26.10 1.12 18.05
CA ASP A 18 25.26 2.31 17.92
C ASP A 18 23.96 2.15 18.73
N PRO A 19 23.75 2.91 19.81
CA PRO A 19 22.54 2.78 20.63
C PRO A 19 21.25 3.00 19.85
N VAL A 20 21.26 3.89 18.84
CA VAL A 20 20.11 4.16 17.99
C VAL A 20 19.80 2.96 17.08
N PHE A 21 20.84 2.34 16.54
CA PHE A 21 20.65 1.12 15.73
C PHE A 21 20.05 -0.01 16.57
N LEU A 22 20.52 -0.20 17.79
CA LEU A 22 20.01 -1.23 18.69
C LEU A 22 18.56 -0.97 19.10
N GLU A 23 18.19 0.27 19.40
CA GLU A 23 16.81 0.67 19.71
C GLU A 23 15.86 0.39 18.54
N GLU A 24 16.25 0.80 17.32
CA GLU A 24 15.44 0.60 16.13
C GLU A 24 15.35 -0.88 15.72
N GLN A 25 16.44 -1.64 15.91
CA GLN A 25 16.42 -3.09 15.67
C GLN A 25 15.51 -3.81 16.66
N ASP A 26 15.48 -3.41 17.93
CA ASP A 26 14.59 -3.98 18.94
C ASP A 26 13.12 -3.60 18.66
N HIS A 27 12.87 -2.35 18.27
CA HIS A 27 11.54 -1.94 17.82
C HIS A 27 11.06 -2.75 16.60
N LEU A 28 11.94 -2.97 15.62
CA LEU A 28 11.64 -3.74 14.43
C LEU A 28 11.27 -5.19 14.77
N LYS A 29 12.00 -5.85 15.65
CA LYS A 29 11.69 -7.21 16.10
C LYS A 29 10.32 -7.28 16.76
N ARG A 30 10.02 -6.38 17.71
CA ARG A 30 8.70 -6.31 18.36
C ARG A 30 7.58 -6.06 17.36
N THR A 31 7.80 -5.21 16.37
CA THR A 31 6.83 -4.93 15.32
C THR A 31 6.59 -6.18 14.46
N HIS A 32 7.66 -6.88 14.09
CA HIS A 32 7.57 -8.09 13.29
C HIS A 32 6.88 -9.25 14.04
N GLU A 33 7.11 -9.39 15.34
CA GLU A 33 6.40 -10.35 16.21
C GLU A 33 4.89 -10.04 16.22
N ARG A 34 4.51 -8.77 16.43
CA ARG A 34 3.10 -8.36 16.37
C ARG A 34 2.46 -8.61 15.01
N LEU A 35 3.20 -8.43 13.93
CA LEU A 35 2.71 -8.74 12.58
C LEU A 35 2.47 -10.24 12.40
N ARG A 36 3.29 -11.11 12.99
CA ARG A 36 3.05 -12.56 13.01
C ARG A 36 1.80 -12.91 13.80
N ASP A 37 1.61 -12.31 14.99
CA ASP A 37 0.41 -12.52 15.80
C ASP A 37 -0.86 -12.14 15.02
N ILE A 38 -0.82 -10.98 14.32
CA ILE A 38 -1.92 -10.53 13.46
C ILE A 38 -2.14 -11.52 12.30
N HIS A 39 -1.07 -11.99 11.65
CA HIS A 39 -1.15 -12.96 10.57
C HIS A 39 -1.87 -14.24 11.03
N ASP A 40 -1.42 -14.81 12.15
CA ASP A 40 -1.96 -16.05 12.69
C ASP A 40 -3.42 -15.89 13.18
N ALA A 41 -3.76 -14.70 13.68
CA ALA A 41 -5.13 -14.38 14.07
C ALA A 41 -6.05 -14.28 12.85
N VAL A 42 -5.62 -13.57 11.80
CA VAL A 42 -6.37 -13.39 10.55
C VAL A 42 -6.53 -14.73 9.81
N GLN A 43 -5.51 -15.57 9.82
CA GLN A 43 -5.59 -16.90 9.19
C GLN A 43 -6.62 -17.78 9.91
N ARG A 44 -6.61 -17.82 11.24
CA ARG A 44 -7.62 -18.55 12.02
C ARG A 44 -9.03 -17.99 11.80
N GLU A 45 -9.18 -16.69 11.71
CA GLU A 45 -10.44 -16.03 11.40
C GLU A 45 -11.01 -16.46 10.05
N LEU A 46 -10.16 -16.53 9.00
CA LEU A 46 -10.56 -17.02 7.68
C LEU A 46 -11.05 -18.47 7.72
N GLU A 47 -10.32 -19.36 8.40
CA GLU A 47 -10.66 -20.76 8.54
C GLU A 47 -12.02 -20.92 9.27
N THR A 48 -12.17 -20.22 10.41
CA THR A 48 -13.36 -20.30 11.25
C THR A 48 -14.59 -19.68 10.55
N THR A 49 -14.43 -18.52 9.90
CA THR A 49 -15.54 -17.87 9.21
C THR A 49 -16.05 -18.70 8.05
N HIS A 50 -15.16 -19.38 7.32
CA HIS A 50 -15.55 -20.27 6.23
C HIS A 50 -16.40 -21.45 6.75
N GLU A 51 -16.02 -22.06 7.87
CA GLU A 51 -16.77 -23.16 8.49
C GLU A 51 -18.17 -22.70 8.96
N TYR A 52 -18.23 -21.58 9.67
CA TYR A 52 -19.50 -21.01 10.15
C TYR A 52 -20.42 -20.61 9.00
N ALA A 53 -19.90 -19.90 7.98
CA ALA A 53 -20.69 -19.51 6.82
C ALA A 53 -21.29 -20.72 6.11
N ALA A 54 -20.52 -21.79 5.93
CA ALA A 54 -20.99 -23.02 5.30
C ALA A 54 -22.08 -23.71 6.13
N GLN A 55 -22.00 -23.65 7.46
CA GLN A 55 -23.01 -24.24 8.35
C GLN A 55 -24.29 -23.38 8.36
N ASP A 56 -24.18 -22.08 8.59
CA ASP A 56 -25.33 -21.15 8.62
C ASP A 56 -26.12 -21.19 7.29
N LEU A 57 -25.42 -21.20 6.15
CA LEU A 57 -26.07 -21.29 4.84
C LEU A 57 -26.81 -22.62 4.64
N ARG A 58 -26.29 -23.73 5.16
CA ARG A 58 -27.01 -25.01 5.14
C ARG A 58 -28.25 -24.96 5.98
N ASP A 59 -28.13 -24.53 7.24
CA ASP A 59 -29.24 -24.45 8.20
C ASP A 59 -30.35 -23.55 7.66
N MET A 60 -29.97 -22.34 7.12
CA MET A 60 -30.94 -21.44 6.48
C MET A 60 -31.58 -22.02 5.22
N SER A 61 -30.81 -22.74 4.39
CA SER A 61 -31.37 -23.37 3.19
C SER A 61 -32.35 -24.50 3.48
N GLU A 62 -32.18 -25.19 4.60
CA GLU A 62 -33.13 -26.22 5.06
C GLU A 62 -34.41 -25.63 5.64
N GLU A 63 -34.35 -24.41 6.22
CA GLU A 63 -35.52 -23.69 6.73
C GLU A 63 -36.36 -23.02 5.63
N VAL A 64 -35.74 -22.61 4.52
CA VAL A 64 -36.41 -21.94 3.39
C VAL A 64 -37.22 -22.98 2.59
N ARG A 65 -38.54 -22.97 2.82
CA ARG A 65 -39.47 -23.73 1.98
C ARG A 65 -39.95 -22.86 0.82
N LEU A 66 -39.52 -23.23 -0.38
CA LEU A 66 -39.98 -22.56 -1.61
C LEU A 66 -41.44 -22.94 -1.86
N ASN A 67 -42.35 -22.01 -1.65
CA ASN A 67 -43.78 -22.21 -1.88
C ASN A 67 -44.32 -21.01 -2.72
N PHE A 68 -44.96 -21.32 -3.84
CA PHE A 68 -45.51 -20.35 -4.82
C PHE A 68 -46.98 -20.60 -5.09
N ASN A 69 -47.71 -21.26 -4.15
CA ASN A 69 -49.13 -21.64 -4.39
C ASN A 69 -50.12 -20.51 -4.15
N SER A 70 -49.75 -19.46 -3.46
CA SER A 70 -50.54 -18.24 -3.27
C SER A 70 -49.66 -16.98 -3.36
N ASP A 71 -50.28 -15.81 -3.48
CA ASP A 71 -49.59 -14.52 -3.52
C ASP A 71 -48.87 -14.26 -2.21
N ASP A 72 -49.42 -14.59 -1.05
CA ASP A 72 -48.84 -14.41 0.27
C ASP A 72 -47.64 -15.35 0.48
N GLU A 73 -47.74 -16.64 0.09
CA GLU A 73 -46.66 -17.63 0.18
C GLU A 73 -45.50 -17.28 -0.79
N THR A 74 -45.83 -16.69 -1.95
CA THR A 74 -44.84 -16.20 -2.90
C THR A 74 -44.05 -15.01 -2.30
N MET A 75 -44.72 -14.08 -1.62
CA MET A 75 -44.08 -12.94 -0.96
C MET A 75 -43.19 -13.39 0.20
N GLU A 76 -43.61 -14.36 1.01
CA GLU A 76 -42.79 -14.94 2.08
C GLU A 76 -41.55 -15.63 1.52
N THR A 77 -41.69 -16.39 0.43
CA THR A 77 -40.57 -17.05 -0.26
C THR A 77 -39.57 -16.03 -0.80
N LEU A 78 -40.02 -14.95 -1.44
CA LEU A 78 -39.14 -13.89 -1.95
C LEU A 78 -38.41 -13.18 -0.81
N ALA A 79 -39.10 -12.88 0.30
CA ALA A 79 -38.47 -12.26 1.47
C ALA A 79 -37.39 -13.16 2.10
N ALA A 80 -37.65 -14.47 2.16
CA ALA A 80 -36.65 -15.45 2.65
C ALA A 80 -35.42 -15.53 1.73
N ILE A 81 -35.61 -15.49 0.40
CA ILE A 81 -34.49 -15.45 -0.56
C ILE A 81 -33.70 -14.15 -0.44
N GLU A 82 -34.35 -13.00 -0.26
CA GLU A 82 -33.68 -11.72 -0.07
C GLU A 82 -32.86 -11.71 1.23
N THR A 83 -33.40 -12.26 2.30
CA THR A 83 -32.67 -12.44 3.58
C THR A 83 -31.43 -13.31 3.39
N LEU A 84 -31.57 -14.44 2.70
CA LEU A 84 -30.43 -15.34 2.42
C LEU A 84 -29.35 -14.64 1.60
N ASN A 85 -29.72 -13.89 0.57
CA ASN A 85 -28.78 -13.11 -0.24
C ASN A 85 -28.05 -12.05 0.60
N SER A 86 -28.76 -11.37 1.50
CA SER A 86 -28.16 -10.38 2.41
C SER A 86 -27.13 -11.01 3.37
N VAL A 87 -27.40 -12.21 3.85
CA VAL A 87 -26.45 -12.97 4.68
C VAL A 87 -25.21 -13.37 3.87
N ILE A 88 -25.40 -13.87 2.65
CA ILE A 88 -24.31 -14.21 1.75
C ILE A 88 -23.44 -12.99 1.46
N ASP A 89 -24.03 -11.86 1.18
CA ASP A 89 -23.29 -10.61 0.90
C ASP A 89 -22.50 -10.15 2.13
N THR A 90 -23.04 -10.32 3.34
CA THR A 90 -22.35 -9.99 4.58
C THR A 90 -21.12 -10.88 4.79
N TYR A 91 -21.24 -12.19 4.55
CA TYR A 91 -20.10 -13.11 4.61
C TYR A 91 -19.05 -12.80 3.56
N ASN A 92 -19.44 -12.49 2.33
CA ASN A 92 -18.51 -12.11 1.25
C ASN A 92 -17.74 -10.83 1.62
N GLN A 93 -18.41 -9.79 2.11
CA GLN A 93 -17.76 -8.55 2.53
C GLN A 93 -16.77 -8.79 3.68
N HIS A 94 -17.16 -9.60 4.68
CA HIS A 94 -16.26 -9.94 5.79
C HIS A 94 -15.05 -10.74 5.31
N HIS A 95 -15.26 -11.71 4.43
CA HIS A 95 -14.19 -12.50 3.82
C HIS A 95 -13.21 -11.63 3.04
N ASP A 96 -13.70 -10.72 2.20
CA ASP A 96 -12.87 -9.80 1.41
C ASP A 96 -12.05 -8.87 2.30
N PHE A 97 -12.65 -8.35 3.38
CA PHE A 97 -11.94 -7.53 4.37
C PHE A 97 -10.81 -8.32 5.06
N THR A 98 -11.09 -9.55 5.45
CA THR A 98 -10.12 -10.43 6.13
C THR A 98 -8.99 -10.83 5.18
N LEU A 99 -9.29 -11.11 3.91
CA LEU A 99 -8.29 -11.35 2.87
C LEU A 99 -7.40 -10.13 2.62
N ASP A 100 -7.97 -8.93 2.55
CA ASP A 100 -7.18 -7.71 2.39
C ASP A 100 -6.24 -7.50 3.58
N ARG A 101 -6.72 -7.72 4.81
CA ARG A 101 -5.89 -7.66 6.02
C ARG A 101 -4.76 -8.70 5.98
N LEU A 102 -5.02 -9.91 5.50
CA LEU A 102 -3.99 -10.94 5.31
C LEU A 102 -2.93 -10.49 4.29
N ARG A 103 -3.35 -9.97 3.12
CA ARG A 103 -2.44 -9.46 2.09
C ARG A 103 -1.54 -8.35 2.63
N ARG A 104 -2.09 -7.37 3.34
CA ARG A 104 -1.34 -6.28 3.98
C ARG A 104 -0.32 -6.83 4.98
N THR A 105 -0.73 -7.78 5.81
CA THR A 105 0.17 -8.38 6.81
C THR A 105 1.33 -9.12 6.14
N LEU A 106 1.08 -9.87 5.06
CA LEU A 106 2.12 -10.57 4.29
C LEU A 106 3.11 -9.61 3.62
N LEU A 107 2.65 -8.46 3.11
CA LEU A 107 3.53 -7.41 2.59
C LEU A 107 4.42 -6.84 3.70
N LEU A 108 3.84 -6.53 4.85
CA LEU A 108 4.56 -5.95 5.99
C LEU A 108 5.51 -6.95 6.66
N LEU A 109 5.23 -8.25 6.65
CA LEU A 109 6.18 -9.27 7.14
C LEU A 109 7.47 -9.32 6.31
N ARG A 110 7.43 -8.92 5.04
CA ARG A 110 8.64 -8.80 4.20
C ARG A 110 9.41 -7.52 4.51
N GLN A 111 8.70 -6.41 4.67
CA GLN A 111 9.26 -5.11 5.01
C GLN A 111 8.25 -4.32 5.85
N PRO A 112 8.35 -4.35 7.19
CA PRO A 112 7.39 -3.71 8.07
C PRO A 112 7.22 -2.22 7.78
N TYR A 113 8.33 -1.51 7.66
CA TYR A 113 8.33 -0.08 7.34
C TYR A 113 9.64 0.32 6.66
N PHE A 114 9.62 1.45 5.99
CA PHE A 114 10.80 2.01 5.33
C PHE A 114 11.21 3.37 5.91
N ALA A 115 10.36 3.99 6.72
CA ALA A 115 10.63 5.30 7.29
C ALA A 115 10.00 5.49 8.66
N LYS A 116 10.54 6.46 9.41
CA LYS A 116 9.99 6.99 10.64
C LYS A 116 10.03 8.50 10.61
N VAL A 117 8.96 9.15 11.11
CA VAL A 117 8.96 10.55 11.45
C VAL A 117 8.64 10.72 12.94
N ARG A 118 9.32 11.67 13.59
CA ARG A 118 8.99 12.08 14.95
C ARG A 118 8.28 13.41 14.90
N LEU A 119 7.00 13.43 15.28
CA LEU A 119 6.11 14.56 15.14
C LEU A 119 5.64 15.05 16.51
N GLN A 120 5.86 16.34 16.78
CA GLN A 120 5.20 17.03 17.86
C GLN A 120 3.86 17.59 17.33
N MET A 121 2.77 16.92 17.71
CA MET A 121 1.42 17.25 17.21
C MET A 121 0.86 18.55 17.77
N ARG A 122 1.33 18.97 18.95
CA ARG A 122 0.93 20.22 19.62
C ARG A 122 2.10 20.77 20.41
N PRO A 123 2.31 22.09 20.44
CA PRO A 123 3.32 22.71 21.28
C PRO A 123 3.19 22.28 22.75
N GLY A 124 4.30 21.96 23.39
CA GLY A 124 4.33 21.55 24.80
C GLY A 124 3.87 20.08 25.07
N ARG A 125 3.47 19.32 24.05
CA ARG A 125 3.23 17.88 24.17
C ARG A 125 4.43 17.08 23.67
N PRO A 126 4.70 15.90 24.23
CA PRO A 126 5.78 15.05 23.75
C PRO A 126 5.57 14.66 22.29
N ALA A 127 6.65 14.62 21.55
CA ALA A 127 6.62 14.12 20.18
C ALA A 127 6.33 12.62 20.15
N ARG A 128 5.80 12.14 19.02
CA ARG A 128 5.46 10.75 18.79
C ARG A 128 6.14 10.25 17.54
N ASP A 129 6.63 9.04 17.61
CA ASP A 129 7.17 8.32 16.46
C ASP A 129 6.03 7.73 15.63
N VAL A 130 6.10 7.93 14.32
CA VAL A 130 5.17 7.38 13.32
C VAL A 130 6.00 6.59 12.32
N TYR A 131 5.80 5.28 12.29
CA TYR A 131 6.47 4.38 11.35
C TYR A 131 5.61 4.24 10.08
N ILE A 132 6.25 4.37 8.92
CA ILE A 132 5.59 4.46 7.61
C ILE A 132 5.99 3.25 6.78
N GLY A 133 5.00 2.49 6.33
CA GLY A 133 5.13 1.33 5.46
C GLY A 133 4.44 1.49 4.11
N THR A 134 4.59 0.49 3.25
CA THR A 134 3.88 0.40 1.95
C THR A 134 2.37 0.28 2.11
N VAL A 135 1.92 -0.28 3.21
CA VAL A 135 0.51 -0.34 3.61
C VAL A 135 0.41 -0.05 5.10
N GLY A 136 -0.78 0.32 5.56
CA GLY A 136 -1.06 0.54 6.98
C GLY A 136 -1.67 -0.68 7.65
N ILE A 137 -1.38 -0.86 8.94
CA ILE A 137 -2.01 -1.86 9.78
C ILE A 137 -2.20 -1.33 11.20
N THR A 138 -3.32 -1.69 11.82
CA THR A 138 -3.63 -1.39 13.23
C THR A 138 -3.54 -2.65 14.08
N ASP A 139 -3.27 -2.46 15.36
CA ASP A 139 -3.39 -3.53 16.35
C ASP A 139 -4.88 -3.84 16.68
N GLU A 140 -5.10 -4.77 17.59
CA GLU A 140 -6.45 -5.16 18.05
C GLU A 140 -7.23 -4.01 18.72
N ARG A 141 -6.52 -2.99 19.21
CA ARG A 141 -7.12 -1.78 19.84
C ARG A 141 -7.33 -0.64 18.84
N GLN A 142 -7.22 -0.93 17.54
CA GLN A 142 -7.29 0.05 16.45
C GLN A 142 -6.22 1.16 16.54
N VAL A 143 -5.11 0.90 17.25
CA VAL A 143 -3.97 1.81 17.27
C VAL A 143 -3.07 1.51 16.06
N PRO A 144 -2.72 2.54 15.25
CA PRO A 144 -1.84 2.34 14.12
C PRO A 144 -0.47 1.79 14.57
N LEU A 145 -0.13 0.59 14.13
CA LEU A 145 1.18 -0.02 14.31
C LEU A 145 2.14 0.47 13.22
N ILE A 146 1.65 0.50 11.99
CA ILE A 146 2.34 1.02 10.81
C ILE A 146 1.34 1.88 10.05
N VAL A 147 1.79 3.06 9.65
CA VAL A 147 1.00 4.03 8.90
C VAL A 147 1.28 3.84 7.41
N ASP A 148 0.22 3.85 6.61
CA ASP A 148 0.32 3.80 5.16
C ASP A 148 1.02 5.05 4.61
N TRP A 149 1.93 4.90 3.65
CA TRP A 149 2.64 6.01 3.02
C TRP A 149 1.71 7.01 2.33
N ARG A 150 0.52 6.58 1.93
CA ARG A 150 -0.50 7.41 1.27
C ARG A 150 -1.31 8.25 2.27
N SER A 151 -1.29 7.89 3.54
CA SER A 151 -2.03 8.61 4.58
C SER A 151 -1.63 10.08 4.66
N PRO A 152 -2.54 10.97 5.10
CA PRO A 152 -2.23 12.39 5.23
C PRO A 152 -1.00 12.68 6.10
N VAL A 153 -0.86 12.00 7.25
CA VAL A 153 0.27 12.23 8.16
C VAL A 153 1.62 11.83 7.55
N ALA A 154 1.64 10.83 6.65
CA ALA A 154 2.85 10.42 5.96
C ALA A 154 3.37 11.48 4.98
N GLN A 155 2.55 12.45 4.57
CA GLN A 155 2.99 13.60 3.78
C GLN A 155 4.15 14.34 4.43
N THR A 156 4.19 14.41 5.77
CA THR A 156 5.27 15.07 6.51
C THR A 156 6.65 14.46 6.24
N TYR A 157 6.72 13.17 5.94
CA TYR A 157 7.96 12.52 5.52
C TYR A 157 8.47 13.05 4.18
N TYR A 158 7.57 13.28 3.22
CA TYR A 158 7.89 13.70 1.86
C TYR A 158 8.12 15.22 1.73
N ASN A 159 7.68 16.03 2.70
CA ASN A 159 7.91 17.47 2.71
C ASN A 159 9.39 17.86 2.91
N GLN A 160 10.23 16.91 3.34
CA GLN A 160 11.69 16.95 3.36
C GLN A 160 12.36 17.97 4.31
N GLU A 161 11.62 18.78 5.05
CA GLU A 161 12.17 19.79 5.95
C GLU A 161 11.89 19.43 7.41
N VAL A 162 12.91 19.45 8.26
CA VAL A 162 12.77 19.35 9.71
C VAL A 162 12.30 20.72 10.22
N GLY A 163 11.38 20.73 11.16
CA GLY A 163 10.77 21.94 11.68
C GLY A 163 9.25 21.98 11.46
N PRO A 164 8.65 23.17 11.42
CA PRO A 164 7.22 23.32 11.18
C PRO A 164 6.84 22.77 9.80
N THR A 165 5.91 21.85 9.75
CA THR A 165 5.36 21.25 8.53
C THR A 165 3.86 21.09 8.66
N SER A 166 3.18 20.77 7.55
CA SER A 166 1.74 20.59 7.56
C SER A 166 1.32 19.43 6.66
N TYR A 167 0.14 18.90 6.93
CA TYR A 167 -0.55 17.95 6.09
C TYR A 167 -2.05 18.22 6.10
N GLU A 168 -2.75 17.79 5.08
CA GLU A 168 -4.19 17.98 4.94
C GLU A 168 -4.95 16.70 5.32
N VAL A 169 -6.02 16.87 6.09
CA VAL A 169 -6.94 15.78 6.44
C VAL A 169 -8.35 16.37 6.58
N ASP A 170 -9.33 15.74 5.91
CA ASP A 170 -10.74 16.16 5.91
C ASP A 170 -10.91 17.65 5.55
N GLY A 171 -10.20 18.12 4.53
CA GLY A 171 -10.21 19.52 4.08
C GLY A 171 -9.63 20.53 5.08
N ARG A 172 -8.89 20.05 6.09
CA ARG A 172 -8.25 20.91 7.11
C ARG A 172 -6.75 20.72 7.12
N THR A 173 -6.03 21.81 7.05
CA THR A 173 -4.57 21.81 7.23
C THR A 173 -4.20 21.66 8.71
N LYS A 174 -3.44 20.62 9.03
CA LYS A 174 -2.85 20.40 10.36
C LYS A 174 -1.38 20.73 10.34
N THR A 175 -0.99 21.73 11.14
CA THR A 175 0.43 22.10 11.33
C THR A 175 1.00 21.32 12.50
N VAL A 176 2.18 20.74 12.30
CA VAL A 176 2.94 19.95 13.28
C VAL A 176 4.41 20.32 13.20
N ASN A 177 5.19 19.97 14.22
CA ASN A 177 6.63 20.14 14.15
C ASN A 177 7.29 18.78 13.89
N LEU A 178 8.04 18.66 12.80
CA LEU A 178 8.83 17.49 12.44
C LEU A 178 10.20 17.57 13.11
N GLU A 179 10.47 16.74 14.11
CA GLU A 179 11.71 16.74 14.89
C GLU A 179 12.76 15.79 14.29
N LEU A 180 12.31 14.68 13.72
CA LEU A 180 13.19 13.66 13.14
C LEU A 180 12.53 13.05 11.90
N ARG A 181 13.34 12.86 10.87
CA ARG A 181 13.01 12.10 9.68
C ARG A 181 14.09 11.04 9.49
N ARG A 182 13.71 9.76 9.60
CA ARG A 182 14.62 8.62 9.49
C ARG A 182 14.14 7.68 8.41
N GLN A 183 15.05 7.22 7.60
CA GLN A 183 14.83 6.21 6.58
C GLN A 183 15.52 4.93 6.98
N PHE A 184 14.93 3.77 6.66
CA PHE A 184 15.43 2.46 7.01
C PHE A 184 15.66 1.58 5.78
N ASP A 185 16.71 0.79 5.83
CA ASP A 185 16.89 -0.40 5.01
C ASP A 185 16.60 -1.62 5.87
N VAL A 186 15.42 -2.21 5.67
CA VAL A 186 14.87 -3.31 6.49
C VAL A 186 14.54 -4.49 5.60
N VAL A 187 14.87 -5.67 6.07
CA VAL A 187 14.45 -6.94 5.44
C VAL A 187 13.94 -7.86 6.54
N GLN A 188 12.64 -8.14 6.50
CA GLN A 188 11.94 -8.90 7.54
C GLN A 188 12.13 -8.25 8.92
N ASP A 189 12.73 -8.95 9.86
CA ASP A 189 13.01 -8.53 11.24
C ASP A 189 14.42 -7.95 11.43
N ARG A 190 15.17 -7.70 10.33
CA ARG A 190 16.54 -7.23 10.36
C ARG A 190 16.69 -5.83 9.80
N LEU A 191 17.21 -4.93 10.64
CA LEU A 191 17.67 -3.61 10.24
C LEU A 191 19.07 -3.76 9.60
N ARG A 192 19.22 -3.33 8.35
CA ARG A 192 20.49 -3.31 7.64
C ARG A 192 21.22 -1.99 7.85
N SER A 193 20.49 -0.90 7.75
CA SER A 193 21.00 0.45 7.97
C SER A 193 19.85 1.43 8.20
N TYR A 194 20.18 2.58 8.77
CA TYR A 194 19.26 3.71 8.85
C TYR A 194 19.97 5.00 8.48
N PHE A 195 19.19 6.03 8.12
CA PHE A 195 19.71 7.34 7.73
C PHE A 195 18.79 8.43 8.28
N ASP A 196 19.36 9.36 9.05
CA ASP A 196 18.66 10.56 9.50
C ASP A 196 18.85 11.63 8.42
N THR A 197 17.75 12.00 7.77
CA THR A 197 17.81 12.99 6.70
C THR A 197 17.43 14.37 7.21
N SER A 198 18.43 15.19 7.43
CA SER A 198 18.22 16.64 7.54
C SER A 198 18.33 17.34 6.18
N VAL A 199 19.10 16.85 5.23
CA VAL A 199 19.19 17.33 3.82
C VAL A 199 19.92 16.30 2.95
N ALA A 200 19.39 15.98 1.76
CA ALA A 200 20.12 15.56 0.54
C ALA A 200 20.94 14.24 0.53
N ILE A 201 20.59 13.19 1.29
CA ILE A 201 21.21 11.86 1.08
C ILE A 201 20.30 10.95 0.25
N GLN A 202 19.55 11.52 -0.68
CA GLN A 202 18.76 10.74 -1.64
C GLN A 202 19.65 9.90 -2.57
N ASP A 203 20.86 10.36 -2.85
CA ASP A 203 21.80 9.69 -3.78
C ASP A 203 22.40 8.40 -3.24
N ALA A 204 22.69 8.30 -1.94
CA ALA A 204 23.33 7.10 -1.38
C ALA A 204 22.39 5.89 -1.31
N LEU A 205 21.11 6.10 -0.96
CA LEU A 205 20.10 5.04 -0.99
C LEU A 205 19.62 4.73 -2.40
N LEU A 206 19.50 5.73 -3.25
CA LEU A 206 19.21 5.55 -4.67
C LEU A 206 20.34 4.76 -5.33
N LEU A 207 21.61 5.09 -5.07
CA LEU A 207 22.76 4.33 -5.53
C LEU A 207 22.82 2.92 -4.94
N GLY A 208 22.46 2.75 -3.66
CA GLY A 208 22.32 1.45 -3.01
C GLY A 208 21.19 0.60 -3.60
N ALA A 209 20.05 1.21 -3.91
CA ALA A 209 18.90 0.57 -4.55
C ALA A 209 19.18 0.22 -6.01
N LEU A 210 19.93 1.05 -6.76
CA LEU A 210 20.35 0.78 -8.14
C LEU A 210 21.37 -0.37 -8.23
N ARG A 211 22.13 -0.63 -7.17
CA ARG A 211 23.10 -1.73 -7.10
C ARG A 211 22.50 -3.08 -6.76
N ARG A 212 21.27 -3.12 -6.23
CA ARG A 212 20.55 -4.35 -5.85
C ARG A 212 19.60 -4.83 -6.95
N HIS A 213 19.31 -6.13 -6.98
CA HIS A 213 18.52 -6.78 -8.03
C HIS A 213 17.09 -6.24 -8.19
N HIS A 214 16.52 -6.40 -9.39
CA HIS A 214 15.28 -5.80 -9.91
C HIS A 214 14.01 -5.89 -9.00
N SER A 215 13.88 -6.89 -8.12
CA SER A 215 12.69 -7.06 -7.28
C SER A 215 12.66 -6.17 -6.03
N GLU A 216 13.83 -5.72 -5.54
CA GLU A 216 13.92 -4.82 -4.38
C GLU A 216 13.76 -3.34 -4.76
N LYS A 217 13.82 -3.03 -6.07
CA LYS A 217 13.80 -1.65 -6.59
C LYS A 217 12.50 -0.90 -6.33
N LEU A 218 11.37 -1.58 -6.33
CA LEU A 218 10.06 -0.93 -6.26
C LEU A 218 9.71 -0.48 -4.84
N GLN A 219 10.13 -1.22 -3.82
CA GLN A 219 9.95 -0.82 -2.43
C GLN A 219 10.83 0.38 -2.06
N ALA A 220 12.05 0.43 -2.63
CA ALA A 220 12.92 1.59 -2.50
C ALA A 220 12.35 2.86 -3.18
N ILE A 221 11.55 2.71 -4.23
CA ILE A 221 10.93 3.85 -4.95
C ILE A 221 9.97 4.60 -4.03
N THR A 222 9.14 3.92 -3.23
CA THR A 222 8.22 4.60 -2.30
C THR A 222 8.97 5.39 -1.23
N ALA A 223 10.11 4.87 -0.76
CA ALA A 223 10.95 5.56 0.23
C ALA A 223 11.69 6.79 -0.35
N THR A 224 11.93 6.81 -1.66
CA THR A 224 12.75 7.81 -2.35
C THR A 224 11.95 8.79 -3.22
N ILE A 225 10.61 8.82 -3.09
CA ILE A 225 9.78 9.82 -3.78
C ILE A 225 10.30 11.21 -3.45
N GLN A 226 10.65 11.96 -4.47
CA GLN A 226 11.06 13.37 -4.32
C GLN A 226 9.85 14.25 -4.00
N ARG A 227 10.11 15.43 -3.43
CA ARG A 227 9.05 16.38 -3.06
C ARG A 227 8.15 16.73 -4.26
N GLU A 228 8.75 17.00 -5.40
CA GLU A 228 8.03 17.34 -6.63
C GLU A 228 7.19 16.16 -7.14
N GLN A 229 7.73 14.95 -7.07
CA GLN A 229 6.99 13.73 -7.43
C GLN A 229 5.81 13.51 -6.46
N ASN A 230 6.03 13.70 -5.16
CA ASN A 230 4.96 13.58 -4.17
C ASN A 230 3.84 14.60 -4.38
N GLN A 231 4.17 15.81 -4.82
CA GLN A 231 3.17 16.82 -5.19
C GLN A 231 2.29 16.34 -6.36
N VAL A 232 2.88 15.71 -7.38
CA VAL A 232 2.12 15.13 -8.50
C VAL A 232 1.28 13.94 -8.06
N VAL A 233 1.84 13.04 -7.22
CA VAL A 233 1.13 11.86 -6.69
C VAL A 233 -0.11 12.27 -5.89
N ARG A 234 0.01 13.32 -5.08
CA ARG A 234 -1.05 13.82 -4.19
C ARG A 234 -1.82 15.02 -4.74
N HIS A 235 -1.60 15.37 -6.02
CA HIS A 235 -2.32 16.47 -6.65
C HIS A 235 -3.84 16.27 -6.49
N GLU A 236 -4.57 17.35 -6.25
CA GLU A 236 -6.03 17.35 -6.16
C GLU A 236 -6.65 16.66 -7.40
N ASP A 237 -7.85 16.13 -7.25
CA ASP A 237 -8.57 15.52 -8.36
C ASP A 237 -8.91 16.58 -9.40
N VAL A 238 -8.42 16.35 -10.61
CA VAL A 238 -8.62 17.23 -11.77
C VAL A 238 -9.06 16.38 -12.96
N PRO A 239 -9.90 16.91 -13.87
CA PRO A 239 -10.39 16.15 -15.02
C PRO A 239 -9.28 15.59 -15.93
N ALA A 240 -8.11 16.24 -15.96
CA ALA A 240 -6.95 15.81 -16.71
C ALA A 240 -5.67 16.31 -16.06
N LEU A 241 -4.67 15.44 -15.94
CA LEU A 241 -3.34 15.76 -15.44
C LEU A 241 -2.30 15.31 -16.46
N LEU A 242 -1.52 16.27 -16.98
CA LEU A 242 -0.38 15.98 -17.84
C LEU A 242 0.90 16.02 -17.01
N VAL A 243 1.65 14.90 -17.01
CA VAL A 243 2.95 14.80 -16.34
C VAL A 243 4.05 14.78 -17.38
N ASP A 244 4.80 15.89 -17.48
CA ASP A 244 5.94 16.03 -18.36
C ASP A 244 7.27 15.89 -17.60
N GLY A 245 8.34 15.54 -18.31
CA GLY A 245 9.68 15.39 -17.74
C GLY A 245 10.62 14.65 -18.69
N ILE A 246 11.91 14.78 -18.44
CA ILE A 246 12.97 14.14 -19.24
C ILE A 246 12.92 12.60 -19.10
N ALA A 247 13.59 11.90 -20.00
CA ALA A 247 13.75 10.45 -19.90
C ALA A 247 14.45 10.09 -18.59
N GLY A 248 13.92 9.07 -17.88
CA GLY A 248 14.47 8.64 -16.59
C GLY A 248 14.00 9.46 -15.36
N SER A 249 13.18 10.50 -15.50
CA SER A 249 12.67 11.30 -14.38
C SER A 249 11.64 10.58 -13.49
N GLY A 250 11.34 9.32 -13.77
CA GLY A 250 10.41 8.52 -12.96
C GLY A 250 8.92 8.72 -13.27
N LYS A 251 8.56 9.31 -14.43
CA LYS A 251 7.15 9.54 -14.82
C LYS A 251 6.24 8.34 -14.64
N THR A 252 6.70 7.17 -15.09
CA THR A 252 5.93 5.92 -14.93
C THR A 252 5.72 5.54 -13.47
N SER A 253 6.77 5.66 -12.64
CA SER A 253 6.67 5.39 -11.20
C SER A 253 5.69 6.34 -10.53
N VAL A 254 5.75 7.63 -10.88
CA VAL A 254 4.82 8.66 -10.38
C VAL A 254 3.38 8.35 -10.81
N LEU A 255 3.16 7.91 -12.06
CA LEU A 255 1.83 7.51 -12.53
C LEU A 255 1.27 6.35 -11.71
N LEU A 256 2.06 5.28 -11.51
CA LEU A 256 1.62 4.10 -10.76
C LEU A 256 1.39 4.40 -9.28
N GLN A 257 2.23 5.24 -8.68
CA GLN A 257 2.05 5.73 -7.32
C GLN A 257 0.80 6.61 -7.19
N ARG A 258 0.49 7.43 -8.20
CA ARG A 258 -0.75 8.22 -8.24
C ARG A 258 -1.97 7.33 -8.33
N ILE A 259 -1.95 6.31 -9.17
CA ILE A 259 -3.04 5.32 -9.25
C ILE A 259 -3.25 4.65 -7.88
N ALA A 260 -2.16 4.19 -7.24
CA ALA A 260 -2.23 3.61 -5.91
C ALA A 260 -2.74 4.61 -4.86
N TYR A 261 -2.37 5.88 -4.97
CA TYR A 261 -2.87 6.94 -4.10
C TYR A 261 -4.37 7.19 -4.30
N LEU A 262 -4.84 7.24 -5.54
CA LEU A 262 -6.26 7.43 -5.85
C LEU A 262 -7.11 6.25 -5.35
N PHE A 263 -6.66 5.00 -5.53
CA PHE A 263 -7.34 3.83 -4.95
C PHE A 263 -7.42 3.88 -3.41
N TYR A 264 -6.39 4.40 -2.77
CA TYR A 264 -6.40 4.60 -1.32
C TYR A 264 -7.36 5.72 -0.91
N GLN A 265 -7.36 6.85 -1.61
CA GLN A 265 -8.16 8.03 -1.30
C GLN A 265 -9.65 7.79 -1.58
N GLU A 266 -9.96 7.17 -2.73
CA GLU A 266 -11.30 6.96 -3.26
C GLU A 266 -11.78 5.51 -3.08
N ARG A 267 -11.27 4.80 -2.09
CA ARG A 267 -11.52 3.36 -1.89
C ARG A 267 -12.99 2.96 -1.76
N GLU A 268 -13.88 3.91 -1.44
CA GLU A 268 -15.33 3.68 -1.34
C GLU A 268 -16.04 3.85 -2.69
N SER A 269 -15.43 4.61 -3.62
CA SER A 269 -16.03 5.03 -4.89
C SER A 269 -15.30 4.50 -6.12
N LEU A 270 -13.98 4.29 -6.04
CA LEU A 270 -13.13 3.88 -7.15
C LEU A 270 -12.56 2.48 -6.96
N ARG A 271 -12.96 1.56 -7.85
CA ARG A 271 -12.45 0.18 -7.88
C ARG A 271 -11.45 -0.02 -9.02
N PRO A 272 -10.50 -0.95 -8.88
CA PRO A 272 -9.52 -1.26 -9.94
C PRO A 272 -10.15 -1.65 -11.28
N ASP A 273 -11.30 -2.33 -11.27
CA ASP A 273 -12.06 -2.72 -12.47
C ASP A 273 -12.70 -1.56 -13.22
N GLN A 274 -12.73 -0.37 -12.64
CA GLN A 274 -13.22 0.86 -13.25
C GLN A 274 -12.10 1.70 -13.89
N VAL A 275 -10.83 1.30 -13.71
CA VAL A 275 -9.68 2.05 -14.20
C VAL A 275 -9.02 1.33 -15.38
N TYR A 276 -8.74 2.09 -16.43
CA TYR A 276 -8.07 1.60 -17.63
C TYR A 276 -6.71 2.26 -17.79
N LEU A 277 -5.68 1.44 -17.90
CA LEU A 277 -4.30 1.88 -18.11
C LEU A 277 -3.84 1.48 -19.51
N PHE A 278 -3.58 2.48 -20.35
CA PHE A 278 -3.07 2.24 -21.70
C PHE A 278 -1.55 2.14 -21.70
N SER A 279 -1.04 1.00 -22.09
CA SER A 279 0.38 0.69 -22.20
C SER A 279 0.85 0.78 -23.65
N PRO A 280 2.08 1.25 -23.92
CA PRO A 280 2.64 1.29 -25.28
C PRO A 280 2.85 -0.11 -25.88
N ASN A 281 3.07 -1.14 -25.05
CA ASN A 281 3.28 -2.53 -25.46
C ASN A 281 3.05 -3.52 -24.32
N ASP A 282 2.98 -4.82 -24.65
CA ASP A 282 2.69 -5.89 -23.69
C ASP A 282 3.83 -6.13 -22.67
N VAL A 283 5.07 -5.78 -23.00
CA VAL A 283 6.20 -5.88 -22.06
C VAL A 283 6.04 -4.87 -20.94
N PHE A 284 5.63 -3.65 -21.31
CA PHE A 284 5.38 -2.59 -20.34
C PHE A 284 4.11 -2.87 -19.52
N ALA A 285 3.08 -3.46 -20.11
CA ALA A 285 1.90 -3.94 -19.39
C ALA A 285 2.26 -4.92 -18.28
N ARG A 286 3.07 -5.93 -18.59
CA ARG A 286 3.56 -6.91 -17.59
C ARG A 286 4.39 -6.29 -16.47
N TYR A 287 5.17 -5.24 -16.76
CA TYR A 287 5.87 -4.50 -15.72
C TYR A 287 4.90 -3.82 -14.75
N ILE A 288 3.87 -3.17 -15.27
CA ILE A 288 2.82 -2.52 -14.48
C ILE A 288 2.13 -3.52 -13.56
N ASP A 289 1.77 -4.70 -14.08
CA ASP A 289 1.09 -5.76 -13.34
C ASP A 289 1.87 -6.27 -12.13
N THR A 290 3.18 -6.03 -12.06
CA THR A 290 4.02 -6.38 -10.90
C THR A 290 4.16 -5.25 -9.89
N VAL A 291 3.96 -3.98 -10.32
CA VAL A 291 4.23 -2.81 -9.48
C VAL A 291 3.09 -2.51 -8.52
N LEU A 292 1.86 -2.42 -9.00
CA LEU A 292 0.71 -2.05 -8.16
C LEU A 292 0.47 -3.02 -7.00
N PRO A 293 0.58 -4.37 -7.18
CA PRO A 293 0.53 -5.29 -6.04
C PRO A 293 1.62 -5.05 -4.99
N SER A 294 2.81 -4.60 -5.41
CA SER A 294 3.88 -4.24 -4.47
C SER A 294 3.60 -2.97 -3.67
N LEU A 295 2.71 -2.12 -4.18
CA LEU A 295 2.20 -0.92 -3.51
C LEU A 295 0.94 -1.20 -2.66
N GLY A 296 0.50 -2.47 -2.59
CA GLY A 296 -0.65 -2.90 -1.81
C GLY A 296 -1.99 -2.81 -2.54
N GLU A 297 -1.98 -2.60 -3.88
CA GLU A 297 -3.20 -2.42 -4.68
C GLU A 297 -3.41 -3.56 -5.67
N SER A 298 -4.67 -3.72 -6.10
CA SER A 298 -5.01 -4.60 -7.21
C SER A 298 -4.76 -3.92 -8.55
N ASN A 299 -4.48 -4.71 -9.59
CA ASN A 299 -4.22 -4.17 -10.92
C ASN A 299 -5.49 -3.66 -11.59
N PRO A 300 -5.44 -2.49 -12.25
CA PRO A 300 -6.49 -2.02 -13.15
C PRO A 300 -6.48 -2.82 -14.47
N HIS A 301 -7.45 -2.54 -15.34
CA HIS A 301 -7.43 -3.06 -16.69
C HIS A 301 -6.26 -2.48 -17.48
N THR A 302 -5.22 -3.28 -17.72
CA THR A 302 -4.06 -2.88 -18.52
C THR A 302 -4.25 -3.33 -19.98
N LEU A 303 -4.26 -2.36 -20.91
CA LEU A 303 -4.54 -2.59 -22.32
C LEU A 303 -3.50 -1.90 -23.19
N THR A 304 -3.21 -2.47 -24.35
CA THR A 304 -2.60 -1.72 -25.44
C THR A 304 -3.68 -1.04 -26.28
N TRP A 305 -3.33 0.04 -26.97
CA TRP A 305 -4.27 0.69 -27.87
C TRP A 305 -4.83 -0.28 -28.93
N LYS A 306 -3.99 -1.16 -29.42
CA LYS A 306 -4.37 -2.19 -30.39
C LYS A 306 -5.39 -3.17 -29.81
N SER A 307 -5.16 -3.69 -28.61
CA SER A 307 -6.10 -4.64 -27.98
C SER A 307 -7.44 -3.98 -27.61
N PHE A 308 -7.42 -2.70 -27.24
CA PHE A 308 -8.62 -1.93 -26.99
C PHE A 308 -9.46 -1.77 -28.26
N LEU A 309 -8.87 -1.37 -29.40
CA LEU A 309 -9.57 -1.22 -30.67
C LEU A 309 -10.12 -2.56 -31.18
N ALA A 310 -9.37 -3.63 -31.04
CA ALA A 310 -9.82 -4.98 -31.41
C ALA A 310 -11.05 -5.40 -30.58
N GLY A 311 -11.07 -5.13 -29.28
CA GLY A 311 -12.21 -5.39 -28.40
C GLY A 311 -13.47 -4.58 -28.76
N GLN A 312 -13.30 -3.42 -29.40
CA GLN A 312 -14.41 -2.58 -29.90
C GLN A 312 -14.86 -2.95 -31.33
N GLY A 313 -14.30 -3.99 -31.94
CA GLY A 313 -14.61 -4.39 -33.30
C GLY A 313 -14.10 -3.43 -34.38
N LEU A 314 -13.17 -2.52 -34.04
CA LEU A 314 -12.67 -1.48 -34.95
C LEU A 314 -11.39 -1.92 -35.71
N ASP A 315 -10.82 -3.08 -35.40
CA ASP A 315 -9.56 -3.57 -35.98
C ASP A 315 -9.71 -4.23 -37.38
N GLN A 316 -10.93 -4.34 -37.90
CA GLN A 316 -11.19 -5.04 -39.20
C GLN A 316 -11.26 -4.12 -40.45
N ARG A 317 -10.87 -2.84 -40.36
CA ARG A 317 -11.01 -1.90 -41.48
C ARG A 317 -9.69 -1.45 -42.13
N SER A 318 -8.58 -2.11 -41.92
CA SER A 318 -7.31 -1.77 -42.61
C SER A 318 -6.70 -2.95 -43.38
N GLY A 319 -7.53 -3.66 -44.17
CA GLY A 319 -7.09 -4.76 -45.02
C GLY A 319 -7.86 -4.79 -46.32
N GLY A 320 -7.82 -3.67 -47.06
CA GLY A 320 -8.51 -3.59 -48.39
C GLY A 320 -8.05 -2.35 -49.14
N GLU A 321 -6.90 -2.41 -49.75
CA GLU A 321 -6.53 -1.98 -51.09
C GLU A 321 -5.02 -2.08 -51.29
#